data_63126b8ec74e86194caddedf2c072305
#
_entry.id   63126b8ec74e86194caddedf2c072305
#
_cell.length_a   1.000
_cell.length_b   1.000
_cell.length_c   1.000
_cell.angle_alpha   90.00
_cell.angle_beta   90.00
_cell.angle_gamma   90.00
#
_symmetry.space_group_name_H-M   'P 1'
#
loop_
_entity.id
_entity.type
_entity.pdbx_description
1 polymer ?
#
loop_
_entity_poly.entity_id
_entity_poly.type
_entity_poly.pdbx_seq_one_letter_code
_entity_poly.pdbx_strand_id
1 'polypeptide(L)'
;MAVKLPNDVSKHLKTVVFERADEFGYGSRSRIENGAFLTSLAEDPEIGGKLREYMPANAVRTYIKDGVLNAYAKAEVRKKLNHVTLDTVIKNLFGVDASPVGKINSTNIYRSVDNDIYLVQSGTYLKWETALRKLLECVASNDQIGDQANSVNLCLLLAVSCGEMSFGDQQQIEKALAYIGVKVYFAQ
;
A
#
# COMPACT_ATOMS: atom_id res chain seq x y z
N MET A 1 7.44 -7.00 -27.11
CA MET A 1 8.66 -7.30 -26.32
C MET A 1 8.85 -6.18 -25.30
N ALA A 2 9.12 -6.50 -24.03
CA ALA A 2 9.45 -5.49 -23.04
C ALA A 2 10.83 -4.92 -23.35
N VAL A 3 10.93 -3.61 -23.60
CA VAL A 3 12.19 -2.93 -23.85
C VAL A 3 13.00 -2.90 -22.54
N LYS A 4 14.16 -3.51 -22.55
CA LYS A 4 15.05 -3.51 -21.38
C LYS A 4 16.02 -2.33 -21.50
N LEU A 5 15.78 -1.29 -20.69
CA LEU A 5 16.72 -0.17 -20.58
C LEU A 5 18.04 -0.61 -19.91
N PRO A 6 19.17 0.04 -20.24
CA PRO A 6 20.39 -0.05 -19.43
C PRO A 6 20.11 0.30 -17.96
N ASN A 7 20.77 -0.38 -17.03
CA ASN A 7 20.49 -0.25 -15.60
C ASN A 7 20.76 1.17 -15.06
N ASP A 8 21.81 1.81 -15.53
CA ASP A 8 22.19 3.19 -15.21
C ASP A 8 21.11 4.19 -15.68
N VAL A 9 20.67 4.07 -16.93
CA VAL A 9 19.59 4.89 -17.50
C VAL A 9 18.28 4.68 -16.72
N SER A 10 17.92 3.43 -16.46
CA SER A 10 16.71 3.11 -15.69
C SER A 10 16.74 3.68 -14.27
N LYS A 11 17.90 3.60 -13.61
CA LYS A 11 18.08 4.14 -12.26
C LYS A 11 18.00 5.67 -12.24
N HIS A 12 18.70 6.33 -13.15
CA HIS A 12 18.67 7.80 -13.27
C HIS A 12 17.24 8.31 -13.55
N LEU A 13 16.57 7.74 -14.55
CA LEU A 13 15.18 8.12 -14.88
C LEU A 13 14.21 7.93 -13.71
N LYS A 14 14.36 6.83 -12.93
CA LYS A 14 13.54 6.64 -11.73
C LYS A 14 13.77 7.73 -10.71
N THR A 15 15.02 8.10 -10.45
CA THR A 15 15.36 9.17 -9.49
C THR A 15 14.71 10.48 -9.91
N VAL A 16 14.94 10.92 -11.15
CA VAL A 16 14.39 12.20 -11.66
C VAL A 16 12.85 12.20 -11.64
N VAL A 17 12.22 11.10 -12.08
CA VAL A 17 10.75 11.02 -12.07
C VAL A 17 10.19 10.99 -10.65
N PHE A 18 10.86 10.34 -9.70
CA PHE A 18 10.43 10.31 -8.30
C PHE A 18 10.52 11.69 -7.66
N GLU A 19 11.62 12.42 -7.85
CA GLU A 19 11.79 13.79 -7.36
C GLU A 19 10.68 14.71 -7.91
N ARG A 20 10.41 14.67 -9.21
CA ARG A 20 9.31 15.42 -9.82
C ARG A 20 7.93 15.00 -9.34
N ALA A 21 7.73 13.70 -9.06
CA ALA A 21 6.48 13.19 -8.51
C ALA A 21 6.24 13.67 -7.07
N ASP A 22 7.31 13.76 -6.26
CA ASP A 22 7.28 14.35 -4.91
C ASP A 22 6.92 15.84 -4.97
N GLU A 23 7.62 16.64 -5.80
CA GLU A 23 7.36 18.07 -6.00
C GLU A 23 5.95 18.34 -6.49
N PHE A 24 5.44 17.53 -7.40
CA PHE A 24 4.08 17.63 -7.92
C PHE A 24 3.01 17.17 -6.91
N GLY A 25 3.36 16.31 -5.97
CA GLY A 25 2.43 15.66 -5.05
C GLY A 25 1.57 14.59 -5.75
N TYR A 26 2.19 13.76 -6.59
CA TYR A 26 1.52 12.81 -7.48
C TYR A 26 0.47 11.92 -6.80
N GLY A 27 0.66 11.51 -5.58
CA GLY A 27 -0.30 10.67 -4.85
C GLY A 27 -1.52 11.41 -4.28
N SER A 28 -1.53 12.75 -4.33
CA SER A 28 -2.56 13.60 -3.70
C SER A 28 -3.41 14.40 -4.70
N ARG A 29 -3.11 14.29 -6.00
CA ARG A 29 -3.77 15.02 -7.07
C ARG A 29 -4.90 14.24 -7.72
N SER A 30 -5.82 14.95 -8.36
CA SER A 30 -6.91 14.36 -9.12
C SER A 30 -6.39 13.52 -10.30
N ARG A 31 -7.24 12.63 -10.83
CA ARG A 31 -6.93 11.83 -12.02
C ARG A 31 -6.58 12.69 -13.24
N ILE A 32 -7.21 13.86 -13.38
CA ILE A 32 -6.99 14.78 -14.51
C ILE A 32 -5.60 15.40 -14.37
N GLU A 33 -5.25 15.92 -13.19
CA GLU A 33 -3.94 16.50 -12.93
C GLU A 33 -2.80 15.48 -13.09
N ASN A 34 -2.99 14.27 -12.54
CA ASN A 34 -2.03 13.18 -12.73
C ASN A 34 -1.88 12.77 -14.20
N GLY A 35 -2.96 12.86 -14.99
CA GLY A 35 -2.93 12.64 -16.44
C GLY A 35 -2.11 13.71 -17.17
N ALA A 36 -2.26 14.98 -16.80
CA ALA A 36 -1.48 16.10 -17.34
C ALA A 36 0.00 15.99 -16.95
N PHE A 37 0.29 15.69 -15.68
CA PHE A 37 1.65 15.44 -15.20
C PHE A 37 2.34 14.30 -15.96
N LEU A 38 1.66 13.18 -16.17
CA LEU A 38 2.19 12.08 -16.96
C LEU A 38 2.50 12.50 -18.41
N THR A 39 1.68 13.36 -18.99
CA THR A 39 1.93 13.90 -20.33
C THR A 39 3.16 14.80 -20.35
N SER A 40 3.30 15.71 -19.36
CA SER A 40 4.49 16.58 -19.24
C SER A 40 5.78 15.78 -19.09
N LEU A 41 5.79 14.68 -18.30
CA LEU A 41 6.94 13.78 -18.20
C LEU A 41 7.28 13.08 -19.52
N ALA A 42 6.25 12.70 -20.31
CA ALA A 42 6.46 12.05 -21.61
C ALA A 42 6.98 13.01 -22.67
N GLU A 43 6.70 14.31 -22.54
CA GLU A 43 7.16 15.38 -23.46
C GLU A 43 8.52 15.95 -23.05
N ASP A 44 8.90 15.80 -21.78
CA ASP A 44 10.15 16.30 -21.23
C ASP A 44 11.38 15.74 -21.98
N PRO A 45 12.35 16.58 -22.39
CA PRO A 45 13.54 16.14 -23.10
C PRO A 45 14.41 15.17 -22.30
N GLU A 46 14.55 15.37 -20.99
CA GLU A 46 15.40 14.57 -20.11
C GLU A 46 14.78 13.19 -19.80
N ILE A 47 13.45 13.13 -19.76
CA ILE A 47 12.71 11.89 -19.42
C ILE A 47 12.18 11.24 -20.67
N GLY A 48 11.17 11.83 -21.30
CA GLY A 48 10.54 11.27 -22.51
C GLY A 48 11.45 11.30 -23.72
N GLY A 49 12.27 12.35 -23.88
CA GLY A 49 13.29 12.45 -24.91
C GLY A 49 14.29 11.30 -24.80
N LYS A 50 14.83 11.07 -23.61
CA LYS A 50 15.77 9.97 -23.34
C LYS A 50 15.17 8.60 -23.56
N LEU A 51 13.90 8.39 -23.19
CA LEU A 51 13.21 7.12 -23.40
C LEU A 51 12.98 6.81 -24.89
N ARG A 52 12.79 7.83 -25.73
CA ARG A 52 12.61 7.66 -27.21
C ARG A 52 13.87 7.12 -27.89
N GLU A 53 15.04 7.22 -27.28
CA GLU A 53 16.25 6.56 -27.78
C GLU A 53 16.16 5.02 -27.71
N TYR A 54 15.31 4.50 -26.82
CA TYR A 54 15.22 3.06 -26.53
C TYR A 54 13.87 2.43 -26.89
N MET A 55 12.82 3.24 -27.07
CA MET A 55 11.49 2.74 -27.36
C MET A 55 10.67 3.67 -28.28
N PRO A 56 9.64 3.16 -28.98
CA PRO A 56 8.75 3.98 -29.80
C PRO A 56 8.03 5.05 -28.96
N ALA A 57 7.81 6.23 -29.55
CA ALA A 57 7.20 7.38 -28.87
C ALA A 57 5.84 7.06 -28.21
N ASN A 58 5.02 6.20 -28.84
CA ASN A 58 3.73 5.77 -28.28
C ASN A 58 3.85 4.86 -27.03
N ALA A 59 5.01 4.25 -26.81
CA ALA A 59 5.25 3.40 -25.64
C ALA A 59 5.77 4.18 -24.42
N VAL A 60 6.36 5.37 -24.62
CA VAL A 60 7.01 6.16 -23.57
C VAL A 60 6.04 6.46 -22.44
N ARG A 61 4.86 6.99 -22.73
CA ARG A 61 3.87 7.36 -21.73
C ARG A 61 3.41 6.15 -20.89
N THR A 62 3.20 5.01 -21.53
CA THR A 62 2.84 3.76 -20.85
C THR A 62 3.98 3.26 -19.96
N TYR A 63 5.21 3.33 -20.45
CA TYR A 63 6.39 2.94 -19.67
C TYR A 63 6.56 3.79 -18.41
N ILE A 64 6.44 5.13 -18.53
CA ILE A 64 6.51 6.04 -17.37
C ILE A 64 5.41 5.70 -16.35
N LYS A 65 4.16 5.54 -16.81
CA LYS A 65 3.02 5.22 -15.95
C LYS A 65 3.20 3.87 -15.25
N ASP A 66 3.37 2.81 -16.02
CA ASP A 66 3.28 1.44 -15.50
C ASP A 66 4.60 0.93 -14.91
N GLY A 67 5.73 1.41 -15.45
CA GLY A 67 7.06 1.03 -14.98
C GLY A 67 7.58 1.92 -13.84
N VAL A 68 7.44 3.23 -13.95
CA VAL A 68 8.09 4.17 -13.03
C VAL A 68 7.12 4.71 -11.98
N LEU A 69 6.00 5.32 -12.37
CA LEU A 69 5.06 5.91 -11.41
C LEU A 69 4.32 4.87 -10.57
N ASN A 70 4.06 3.67 -11.10
CA ASN A 70 3.57 2.56 -10.27
C ASN A 70 4.60 2.10 -9.22
N ALA A 71 5.88 2.16 -9.55
CA ALA A 71 6.94 1.86 -8.59
C ALA A 71 7.03 2.95 -7.50
N TYR A 72 6.91 4.22 -7.90
CA TYR A 72 6.81 5.36 -6.99
C TYR A 72 5.63 5.21 -6.02
N ALA A 73 4.43 4.98 -6.54
CA ALA A 73 3.23 4.79 -5.71
C ALA A 73 3.38 3.64 -4.69
N LYS A 74 4.01 2.53 -5.11
CA LYS A 74 4.32 1.40 -4.20
C LYS A 74 5.33 1.79 -3.13
N ALA A 75 6.33 2.60 -3.47
CA ALA A 75 7.34 3.07 -2.50
C ALA A 75 6.70 4.00 -1.46
N GLU A 76 5.82 4.92 -1.87
CA GLU A 76 5.10 5.82 -0.97
C GLU A 76 4.16 5.06 -0.02
N VAL A 77 3.40 4.08 -0.53
CA VAL A 77 2.59 3.18 0.32
C VAL A 77 3.47 2.46 1.35
N ARG A 78 4.63 1.93 0.91
CA ARG A 78 5.56 1.23 1.81
C ARG A 78 6.12 2.16 2.87
N LYS A 79 6.46 3.40 2.51
CA LYS A 79 6.94 4.43 3.43
C LYS A 79 5.89 4.70 4.52
N LYS A 80 4.64 4.96 4.15
CA LYS A 80 3.53 5.16 5.09
C LYS A 80 3.33 3.98 6.04
N LEU A 81 3.33 2.76 5.50
CA LEU A 81 3.19 1.55 6.32
C LEU A 81 4.39 1.32 7.26
N ASN A 82 5.60 1.72 6.86
CA ASN A 82 6.79 1.57 7.68
C ASN A 82 6.87 2.60 8.82
N HIS A 83 6.17 3.73 8.74
CA HIS A 83 6.10 4.72 9.83
C HIS A 83 5.15 4.28 10.94
N VAL A 84 4.31 3.29 10.70
CA VAL A 84 3.36 2.76 11.69
C VAL A 84 3.83 1.38 12.13
N THR A 85 4.25 1.25 13.37
CA THR A 85 4.60 -0.06 13.93
C THR A 85 3.31 -0.84 14.23
N LEU A 86 3.33 -2.15 13.95
CA LEU A 86 2.12 -2.98 14.11
C LEU A 86 1.68 -3.14 15.57
N ASP A 87 2.63 -3.12 16.50
CA ASP A 87 2.36 -3.06 17.94
C ASP A 87 1.61 -1.77 18.31
N THR A 88 2.00 -0.62 17.75
CA THR A 88 1.26 0.64 17.93
C THR A 88 -0.17 0.55 17.36
N VAL A 89 -0.36 -0.11 16.22
CA VAL A 89 -1.71 -0.35 15.66
C VAL A 89 -2.56 -1.17 16.62
N ILE A 90 -2.01 -2.28 17.14
CA ILE A 90 -2.73 -3.14 18.09
C ILE A 90 -3.07 -2.38 19.36
N LYS A 91 -2.10 -1.63 19.90
CA LYS A 91 -2.31 -0.80 21.09
C LYS A 91 -3.41 0.25 20.89
N ASN A 92 -3.42 0.93 19.74
CA ASN A 92 -4.44 1.94 19.42
C ASN A 92 -5.84 1.34 19.22
N LEU A 93 -5.94 0.17 18.59
CA LEU A 93 -7.23 -0.44 18.26
C LEU A 93 -7.82 -1.27 19.42
N PHE A 94 -6.98 -1.89 20.23
CA PHE A 94 -7.40 -2.87 21.22
C PHE A 94 -7.02 -2.48 22.67
N GLY A 95 -6.16 -1.46 22.84
CA GLY A 95 -5.73 -1.00 24.17
C GLY A 95 -4.72 -1.92 24.85
N VAL A 96 -4.12 -2.87 24.14
CA VAL A 96 -3.22 -3.89 24.69
C VAL A 96 -1.84 -3.87 24.04
N ASP A 97 -0.84 -4.28 24.81
CA ASP A 97 0.49 -4.53 24.28
C ASP A 97 0.59 -5.98 23.77
N ALA A 98 1.11 -6.16 22.57
CA ALA A 98 1.27 -7.48 21.96
C ALA A 98 2.64 -7.59 21.27
N SER A 99 3.21 -8.79 21.32
CA SER A 99 4.52 -9.09 20.73
C SER A 99 4.37 -9.90 19.43
N PRO A 100 5.26 -9.72 18.45
CA PRO A 100 5.22 -10.49 17.21
C PRO A 100 5.51 -11.96 17.49
N VAL A 101 4.67 -12.85 16.96
CA VAL A 101 4.84 -14.30 17.04
C VAL A 101 5.34 -14.86 15.72
N GLY A 102 4.90 -14.28 14.60
CA GLY A 102 5.28 -14.75 13.29
C GLY A 102 4.45 -14.14 12.17
N LYS A 103 4.41 -14.86 11.05
CA LYS A 103 3.69 -14.43 9.85
C LYS A 103 3.19 -15.65 9.09
N ILE A 104 1.93 -15.60 8.66
CA ILE A 104 1.36 -16.60 7.77
C ILE A 104 1.03 -15.91 6.46
N ASN A 105 1.67 -16.32 5.36
CA ASN A 105 1.61 -15.67 4.06
C ASN A 105 2.00 -14.18 4.19
N SER A 106 1.02 -13.27 4.04
CA SER A 106 1.21 -11.82 4.17
C SER A 106 0.63 -11.23 5.45
N THR A 107 -0.01 -12.05 6.30
CA THR A 107 -0.65 -11.66 7.56
C THR A 107 0.32 -11.81 8.72
N ASN A 108 0.53 -10.73 9.48
CA ASN A 108 1.39 -10.74 10.67
C ASN A 108 0.57 -11.21 11.88
N ILE A 109 1.22 -11.98 12.75
CA ILE A 109 0.62 -12.57 13.94
C ILE A 109 1.29 -11.98 15.17
N TYR A 110 0.48 -11.47 16.08
CA TYR A 110 0.89 -10.93 17.36
C TYR A 110 0.17 -11.66 18.49
N ARG A 111 0.77 -11.68 19.67
CA ARG A 111 0.19 -12.28 20.88
C ARG A 111 0.33 -11.35 22.07
N SER A 112 -0.76 -11.14 22.82
CA SER A 112 -0.73 -10.42 24.09
C SER A 112 -0.26 -11.31 25.25
N VAL A 113 -0.03 -10.70 26.39
CA VAL A 113 0.27 -11.41 27.65
C VAL A 113 -0.89 -12.31 28.11
N ASP A 114 -2.12 -11.93 27.77
CA ASP A 114 -3.35 -12.68 28.07
C ASP A 114 -3.63 -13.83 27.08
N ASN A 115 -2.65 -14.12 26.21
CA ASN A 115 -2.74 -15.16 25.18
C ASN A 115 -3.81 -14.91 24.10
N ASP A 116 -4.19 -13.65 23.87
CA ASP A 116 -5.00 -13.26 22.72
C ASP A 116 -4.14 -13.13 21.46
N ILE A 117 -4.66 -13.58 20.34
CA ILE A 117 -4.00 -13.48 19.03
C ILE A 117 -4.57 -12.31 18.25
N TYR A 118 -3.68 -11.56 17.60
CA TYR A 118 -4.00 -10.45 16.71
C TYR A 118 -3.44 -10.73 15.32
N LEU A 119 -4.31 -10.85 14.34
CA LEU A 119 -3.97 -11.04 12.93
C LEU A 119 -4.04 -9.69 12.22
N VAL A 120 -2.89 -9.19 11.74
CA VAL A 120 -2.79 -7.89 11.11
C VAL A 120 -2.41 -8.05 9.64
N GLN A 121 -3.33 -7.70 8.74
CA GLN A 121 -3.10 -7.67 7.30
C GLN A 121 -2.96 -6.23 6.81
N SER A 122 -1.81 -5.93 6.19
CA SER A 122 -1.56 -4.63 5.58
C SER A 122 -2.02 -4.58 4.13
N GLY A 123 -2.52 -3.41 3.71
CA GLY A 123 -2.95 -3.15 2.34
C GLY A 123 -3.03 -1.65 2.02
N THR A 124 -3.60 -1.32 0.87
CA THR A 124 -3.95 0.05 0.50
C THR A 124 -5.46 0.24 0.64
N TYR A 125 -5.88 1.47 0.94
CA TYR A 125 -7.29 1.83 0.99
C TYR A 125 -8.04 1.40 -0.28
N LEU A 126 -7.52 1.69 -1.47
CA LEU A 126 -8.16 1.33 -2.75
C LEU A 126 -8.30 -0.18 -3.00
N LYS A 127 -7.64 -1.02 -2.22
CA LYS A 127 -7.67 -2.49 -2.35
C LYS A 127 -7.98 -3.17 -1.01
N TRP A 128 -8.78 -2.51 -0.19
CA TRP A 128 -9.10 -3.00 1.16
C TRP A 128 -9.79 -4.37 1.12
N GLU A 129 -10.64 -4.66 0.11
CA GLU A 129 -11.30 -5.95 -0.04
C GLU A 129 -10.28 -7.08 -0.29
N THR A 130 -9.21 -6.77 -1.05
CA THR A 130 -8.12 -7.74 -1.27
C THR A 130 -7.37 -8.04 0.02
N ALA A 131 -7.15 -7.02 0.86
CA ALA A 131 -6.52 -7.20 2.16
C ALA A 131 -7.43 -7.98 3.11
N LEU A 132 -8.73 -7.67 3.14
CA LEU A 132 -9.72 -8.40 3.92
C LEU A 132 -9.78 -9.87 3.52
N ARG A 133 -9.87 -10.17 2.22
CA ARG A 133 -9.88 -11.53 1.72
C ARG A 133 -8.67 -12.33 2.21
N LYS A 134 -7.46 -11.77 2.13
CA LYS A 134 -6.23 -12.43 2.62
C LYS A 134 -6.26 -12.68 4.13
N LEU A 135 -6.81 -11.74 4.90
CA LEU A 135 -6.99 -11.90 6.34
C LEU A 135 -7.92 -13.06 6.65
N LEU A 136 -9.07 -13.13 5.98
CA LEU A 136 -10.04 -14.20 6.16
C LEU A 136 -9.53 -15.56 5.65
N GLU A 137 -8.79 -15.58 4.53
CA GLU A 137 -8.11 -16.79 4.04
C GLU A 137 -7.07 -17.30 5.06
N CYS A 138 -6.36 -16.39 5.75
CA CYS A 138 -5.42 -16.76 6.81
C CYS A 138 -6.14 -17.44 7.98
N VAL A 139 -7.28 -16.92 8.41
CA VAL A 139 -8.10 -17.53 9.48
C VAL A 139 -8.60 -18.90 9.04
N ALA A 140 -9.22 -18.99 7.85
CA ALA A 140 -9.84 -20.23 7.36
C ALA A 140 -8.84 -21.35 7.08
N SER A 141 -7.57 -21.02 6.81
CA SER A 141 -6.53 -22.01 6.50
C SER A 141 -5.71 -22.48 7.70
N ASN A 142 -6.00 -21.96 8.91
CA ASN A 142 -5.18 -22.23 10.09
C ASN A 142 -6.02 -22.45 11.34
N ASP A 143 -6.68 -23.60 11.40
CA ASP A 143 -7.52 -24.01 12.55
C ASP A 143 -6.74 -23.95 13.88
N GLN A 144 -5.43 -24.21 13.85
CA GLN A 144 -4.56 -24.19 15.04
C GLN A 144 -4.33 -22.79 15.64
N ILE A 145 -4.62 -21.70 14.92
CA ILE A 145 -4.48 -20.34 15.47
C ILE A 145 -5.46 -20.14 16.63
N GLY A 146 -6.67 -20.71 16.54
CA GLY A 146 -7.72 -20.61 17.57
C GLY A 146 -7.56 -21.55 18.74
N ASP A 147 -6.97 -22.73 18.53
CA ASP A 147 -6.97 -23.84 19.53
C ASP A 147 -6.17 -23.52 20.81
N GLN A 148 -5.23 -22.59 20.74
CA GLN A 148 -4.35 -22.21 21.85
C GLN A 148 -4.51 -20.75 22.31
N ALA A 149 -5.41 -20.00 21.72
CA ALA A 149 -5.65 -18.59 22.02
C ALA A 149 -6.94 -18.39 22.82
N ASN A 150 -6.96 -17.41 23.73
CA ASN A 150 -8.19 -17.04 24.43
C ASN A 150 -9.16 -16.33 23.47
N SER A 151 -8.64 -15.52 22.57
CA SER A 151 -9.40 -14.87 21.48
C SER A 151 -8.55 -14.67 20.24
N VAL A 152 -9.22 -14.55 19.08
CA VAL A 152 -8.58 -14.15 17.80
C VAL A 152 -9.18 -12.84 17.33
N ASN A 153 -8.34 -11.82 17.24
CA ASN A 153 -8.71 -10.47 16.87
C ASN A 153 -8.20 -10.14 15.47
N LEU A 154 -9.09 -9.64 14.60
CA LEU A 154 -8.79 -9.35 13.21
C LEU A 154 -8.59 -7.84 12.99
N CYS A 155 -7.52 -7.48 12.28
CA CYS A 155 -7.16 -6.10 12.01
C CYS A 155 -6.69 -5.90 10.57
N LEU A 156 -7.17 -4.83 9.92
CA LEU A 156 -6.62 -4.30 8.69
C LEU A 156 -5.81 -3.02 8.97
N LEU A 157 -4.59 -2.95 8.44
CA LEU A 157 -3.79 -1.74 8.36
C LEU A 157 -3.80 -1.24 6.92
N LEU A 158 -4.50 -0.14 6.67
CA LEU A 158 -4.70 0.41 5.32
C LEU A 158 -3.93 1.71 5.14
N ALA A 159 -2.98 1.74 4.21
CA ALA A 159 -2.33 2.97 3.79
C ALA A 159 -3.29 3.79 2.92
N VAL A 160 -3.43 5.06 3.27
CA VAL A 160 -4.29 6.03 2.57
C VAL A 160 -3.41 7.08 1.92
N SER A 161 -3.55 7.30 0.63
CA SER A 161 -2.92 8.45 -0.04
C SER A 161 -3.74 9.72 0.22
N CYS A 162 -3.06 10.86 0.26
CA CYS A 162 -3.72 12.14 0.50
C CYS A 162 -4.84 12.39 -0.53
N GLY A 163 -6.04 12.72 -0.08
CA GLY A 163 -7.20 12.97 -0.93
C GLY A 163 -7.92 11.74 -1.52
N GLU A 164 -7.45 10.52 -1.23
CA GLU A 164 -8.08 9.30 -1.73
C GLU A 164 -9.34 8.87 -0.95
N MET A 165 -9.47 9.34 0.27
CA MET A 165 -10.56 8.90 1.17
C MET A 165 -11.18 10.10 1.88
N SER A 166 -12.50 10.22 1.82
CA SER A 166 -13.24 11.15 2.65
C SER A 166 -13.44 10.57 4.06
N PHE A 167 -13.73 11.45 5.04
CA PHE A 167 -14.08 11.02 6.39
C PHE A 167 -15.33 10.12 6.40
N GLY A 168 -16.29 10.39 5.51
CA GLY A 168 -17.48 9.56 5.35
C GLY A 168 -17.20 8.15 4.86
N ASP A 169 -16.28 8.00 3.89
CA ASP A 169 -15.85 6.69 3.38
C ASP A 169 -15.13 5.89 4.47
N GLN A 170 -14.28 6.56 5.26
CA GLN A 170 -13.61 5.94 6.40
C GLN A 170 -14.63 5.34 7.37
N GLN A 171 -15.61 6.12 7.81
CA GLN A 171 -16.63 5.66 8.74
C GLN A 171 -17.49 4.52 8.18
N GLN A 172 -17.77 4.54 6.87
CA GLN A 172 -18.53 3.45 6.23
C GLN A 172 -17.74 2.13 6.24
N ILE A 173 -16.46 2.17 5.91
CA ILE A 173 -15.60 0.97 5.95
C ILE A 173 -15.46 0.47 7.39
N GLU A 174 -15.21 1.34 8.36
CA GLU A 174 -15.12 0.96 9.78
C GLU A 174 -16.39 0.26 10.25
N LYS A 175 -17.55 0.82 9.94
CA LYS A 175 -18.85 0.22 10.31
C LYS A 175 -19.05 -1.13 9.62
N ALA A 176 -18.79 -1.22 8.31
CA ALA A 176 -18.98 -2.46 7.57
C ALA A 176 -18.07 -3.59 8.11
N LEU A 177 -16.81 -3.28 8.41
CA LEU A 177 -15.85 -4.24 8.94
C LEU A 177 -16.16 -4.63 10.40
N ALA A 178 -16.67 -3.70 11.20
CA ALA A 178 -17.09 -3.99 12.57
C ALA A 178 -18.19 -5.06 12.67
N TYR A 179 -19.11 -5.11 11.69
CA TYR A 179 -20.17 -6.14 11.64
C TYR A 179 -19.63 -7.56 11.51
N ILE A 180 -18.42 -7.72 10.95
CA ILE A 180 -17.73 -9.02 10.81
C ILE A 180 -16.58 -9.19 11.80
N GLY A 181 -16.50 -8.33 12.83
CA GLY A 181 -15.49 -8.41 13.88
C GLY A 181 -14.07 -7.98 13.46
N VAL A 182 -13.93 -7.25 12.34
CA VAL A 182 -12.65 -6.75 11.86
C VAL A 182 -12.49 -5.28 12.23
N LYS A 183 -11.41 -4.95 12.95
CA LYS A 183 -11.02 -3.55 13.20
C LYS A 183 -10.11 -3.06 12.08
N VAL A 184 -10.13 -1.75 11.81
CA VAL A 184 -9.30 -1.13 10.78
C VAL A 184 -8.52 0.06 11.33
N TYR A 185 -7.27 0.20 10.90
CA TYR A 185 -6.42 1.35 11.15
C TYR A 185 -6.01 1.97 9.83
N PHE A 186 -6.21 3.28 9.67
CA PHE A 186 -5.83 4.03 8.48
C PHE A 186 -4.51 4.76 8.72
N ALA A 187 -3.46 4.35 8.02
CA ALA A 187 -2.16 5.04 8.00
C ALA A 187 -2.19 6.15 6.95
N GLN A 188 -2.10 7.39 7.41
CA GLN A 188 -2.13 8.61 6.57
C GLN A 188 -0.72 9.17 6.33
#